data_23db2081b1662fd47fcc9190a94277bd
#
_entry.id   23db2081b1662fd47fcc9190a94277bd
#
_cell.length_a   1.000
_cell.length_b   1.000
_cell.length_c   1.000
_cell.angle_alpha   90.00
_cell.angle_beta   90.00
_cell.angle_gamma   90.00
#
_symmetry.space_group_name_H-M   'P 1'
#
loop_
_entity.id
_entity.type
_entity.pdbx_description
1 polymer ?
#
loop_
_entity_poly.entity_id
_entity_poly.type
_entity_poly.pdbx_seq_one_letter_code
_entity_poly.pdbx_strand_id
1 'polypeptide(L)'
;MNRVPAISVLMAVYNTPFYLVKRAIDSVLNQDFDDLELILIDDGSTNDANNQLLDYAKKHESKITYIRHDNCGQSKSINRGILNCNGNYIAILDADDEYLPNHLSNCVRQMNNADLIASTTTTVVDKEEDYYVPDKYDNSQLIHVDDCVLFATLFGTREVFTSLKFQNIYAADAHFFEQAALRFRLKKVDLRSYIYYRNIPGSITANMKIKNSQACV
;
A
#
# COMPACT_ATOMS: atom_id res chain seq x y z
N MET A 1 -19.97 22.57 5.57
CA MET A 1 -18.77 22.10 6.29
C MET A 1 -18.32 20.83 5.56
N ASN A 2 -17.10 20.79 5.04
CA ASN A 2 -16.57 19.56 4.48
C ASN A 2 -16.43 18.55 5.63
N ARG A 3 -17.10 17.41 5.52
CA ARG A 3 -16.99 16.32 6.48
C ARG A 3 -15.56 15.77 6.42
N VAL A 4 -14.88 15.66 7.55
CA VAL A 4 -13.57 15.00 7.64
C VAL A 4 -13.80 13.50 7.47
N PRO A 5 -13.20 12.82 6.50
CA PRO A 5 -13.38 11.38 6.33
C PRO A 5 -12.79 10.62 7.53
N ALA A 6 -13.32 9.43 7.79
CA ALA A 6 -12.76 8.59 8.84
C ALA A 6 -11.44 7.92 8.39
N ILE A 7 -11.33 7.56 7.12
CA ILE A 7 -10.16 6.85 6.56
C ILE A 7 -9.65 7.57 5.31
N SER A 8 -8.34 7.78 5.21
CA SER A 8 -7.64 8.13 3.97
C SER A 8 -6.89 6.89 3.47
N VAL A 9 -7.20 6.44 2.25
CA VAL A 9 -6.44 5.39 1.56
C VAL A 9 -5.40 6.07 0.68
N LEU A 10 -4.14 5.68 0.78
CA LEU A 10 -3.03 6.18 -0.05
C LEU A 10 -2.66 5.14 -1.10
N MET A 11 -2.56 5.57 -2.35
CA MET A 11 -2.15 4.71 -3.47
C MET A 11 -1.11 5.43 -4.32
N ALA A 12 0.14 4.94 -4.31
CA ALA A 12 1.18 5.42 -5.20
C ALA A 12 1.17 4.62 -6.51
N VAL A 13 1.24 5.32 -7.64
CA VAL A 13 1.19 4.73 -8.99
C VAL A 13 2.42 5.16 -9.76
N TYR A 14 3.12 4.20 -10.39
CA TYR A 14 4.19 4.49 -11.35
C TYR A 14 4.18 3.47 -12.48
N ASN A 15 3.82 3.90 -13.68
CA ASN A 15 3.79 3.08 -14.90
C ASN A 15 2.98 1.77 -14.79
N THR A 16 2.08 1.67 -13.80
CA THR A 16 1.18 0.52 -13.66
C THR A 16 0.13 0.57 -14.75
N PRO A 17 -0.18 -0.54 -15.44
CA PRO A 17 -1.25 -0.59 -16.44
C PRO A 17 -2.59 -0.14 -15.85
N PHE A 18 -3.33 0.68 -16.60
CA PHE A 18 -4.57 1.30 -16.09
C PHE A 18 -5.60 0.29 -15.57
N TYR A 19 -5.72 -0.88 -16.21
CA TYR A 19 -6.69 -1.89 -15.77
C TYR A 19 -6.41 -2.43 -14.36
N LEU A 20 -5.13 -2.50 -13.96
CA LEU A 20 -4.73 -2.88 -12.60
C LEU A 20 -5.04 -1.74 -11.61
N VAL A 21 -4.62 -0.52 -11.94
CA VAL A 21 -4.91 0.64 -11.10
C VAL A 21 -6.41 0.84 -10.92
N LYS A 22 -7.19 0.65 -12.01
CA LYS A 22 -8.65 0.72 -11.94
C LYS A 22 -9.23 -0.34 -10.99
N ARG A 23 -8.74 -1.59 -11.06
CA ARG A 23 -9.15 -2.66 -10.11
C ARG A 23 -8.87 -2.25 -8.67
N ALA A 24 -7.66 -1.75 -8.40
CA ALA A 24 -7.27 -1.27 -7.08
C ALA A 24 -8.18 -0.13 -6.58
N ILE A 25 -8.42 0.89 -7.42
CA ILE A 25 -9.33 2.01 -7.09
C ILE A 25 -10.74 1.49 -6.84
N ASP A 26 -11.28 0.65 -7.72
CA ASP A 26 -12.63 0.09 -7.57
C ASP A 26 -12.77 -0.68 -6.26
N SER A 27 -11.73 -1.40 -5.83
CA SER A 27 -11.74 -2.14 -4.56
C SER A 27 -11.84 -1.21 -3.34
N VAL A 28 -11.30 0.01 -3.43
CA VAL A 28 -11.46 1.05 -2.40
C VAL A 28 -12.86 1.66 -2.44
N LEU A 29 -13.36 1.99 -3.64
CA LEU A 29 -14.66 2.63 -3.81
C LEU A 29 -15.83 1.71 -3.43
N ASN A 30 -15.64 0.39 -3.51
CA ASN A 30 -16.62 -0.65 -3.20
C ASN A 30 -16.46 -1.25 -1.78
N GLN A 31 -15.75 -0.57 -0.88
CA GLN A 31 -15.69 -0.99 0.52
C GLN A 31 -17.07 -0.88 1.21
N ASP A 32 -17.31 -1.74 2.19
CA ASP A 32 -18.48 -1.67 3.09
C ASP A 32 -18.40 -0.51 4.10
N PHE A 33 -17.42 0.35 3.95
CA PHE A 33 -17.13 1.51 4.78
C PHE A 33 -17.12 2.79 3.90
N ASP A 34 -18.19 3.59 3.97
CA ASP A 34 -18.40 4.72 3.06
C ASP A 34 -17.62 6.00 3.39
N ASP A 35 -17.22 6.18 4.65
CA ASP A 35 -16.59 7.40 5.15
C ASP A 35 -15.09 7.41 4.90
N LEU A 36 -14.72 7.40 3.62
CA LEU A 36 -13.35 7.34 3.16
C LEU A 36 -13.05 8.35 2.04
N GLU A 37 -11.78 8.69 1.91
CA GLU A 37 -11.18 9.32 0.74
C GLU A 37 -10.04 8.45 0.18
N LEU A 38 -9.75 8.58 -1.10
CA LEU A 38 -8.58 7.99 -1.77
C LEU A 38 -7.65 9.12 -2.22
N ILE A 39 -6.42 9.11 -1.74
CA ILE A 39 -5.34 9.98 -2.25
C ILE A 39 -4.55 9.16 -3.26
N LEU A 40 -4.72 9.47 -4.53
CA LEU A 40 -4.08 8.82 -5.66
C LEU A 40 -2.85 9.62 -6.06
N ILE A 41 -1.65 9.06 -5.86
CA ILE A 41 -0.37 9.73 -6.08
C ILE A 41 0.32 9.13 -7.31
N ASP A 42 0.30 9.87 -8.42
CA ASP A 42 1.05 9.51 -9.63
C ASP A 42 2.50 9.98 -9.51
N ASP A 43 3.40 9.02 -9.35
CA ASP A 43 4.85 9.22 -9.19
C ASP A 43 5.54 9.44 -10.56
N GLY A 44 4.95 10.29 -11.41
CA GLY A 44 5.53 10.67 -12.68
C GLY A 44 5.39 9.60 -13.76
N SER A 45 4.26 8.88 -13.83
CA SER A 45 4.01 7.89 -14.89
C SER A 45 4.15 8.49 -16.28
N THR A 46 4.80 7.74 -17.18
CA THR A 46 5.08 8.13 -18.56
C THR A 46 4.36 7.25 -19.60
N ASN A 47 3.65 6.23 -19.14
CA ASN A 47 2.85 5.34 -19.98
C ASN A 47 1.47 5.96 -20.32
N ASP A 48 0.74 5.34 -21.25
CA ASP A 48 -0.59 5.80 -21.70
C ASP A 48 -1.67 5.77 -20.61
N ALA A 49 -1.41 5.10 -19.49
CA ALA A 49 -2.34 5.03 -18.36
C ALA A 49 -2.57 6.38 -17.68
N ASN A 50 -1.64 7.33 -17.80
CA ASN A 50 -1.68 8.62 -17.12
C ASN A 50 -2.97 9.42 -17.40
N ASN A 51 -3.36 9.59 -18.67
CA ASN A 51 -4.57 10.34 -19.02
C ASN A 51 -5.82 9.61 -18.54
N GLN A 52 -5.86 8.27 -18.68
CA GLN A 52 -6.96 7.44 -18.20
C GLN A 52 -7.12 7.53 -16.68
N LEU A 53 -6.01 7.59 -15.95
CA LEU A 53 -5.97 7.71 -14.50
C LEU A 53 -6.54 9.05 -14.03
N LEU A 54 -6.11 10.16 -14.66
CA LEU A 54 -6.62 11.49 -14.37
C LEU A 54 -8.12 11.60 -14.66
N ASP A 55 -8.57 11.07 -15.81
CA ASP A 55 -10.00 11.10 -16.19
C ASP A 55 -10.85 10.24 -15.26
N TYR A 56 -10.29 9.10 -14.79
CA TYR A 56 -10.98 8.26 -13.82
C TYR A 56 -11.08 8.92 -12.46
N ALA A 57 -10.02 9.58 -11.99
CA ALA A 57 -10.04 10.34 -10.75
C ALA A 57 -11.06 11.50 -10.80
N LYS A 58 -11.15 12.23 -11.92
CA LYS A 58 -12.16 13.29 -12.11
C LYS A 58 -13.59 12.78 -12.03
N LYS A 59 -13.89 11.58 -12.56
CA LYS A 59 -15.24 10.98 -12.46
C LYS A 59 -15.64 10.68 -11.02
N HIS A 60 -14.68 10.52 -10.13
CA HIS A 60 -14.86 10.19 -8.71
C HIS A 60 -14.30 11.29 -7.79
N GLU A 61 -14.28 12.55 -8.24
CA GLU A 61 -13.67 13.69 -7.53
C GLU A 61 -14.23 13.95 -6.11
N SER A 62 -15.42 13.45 -5.83
CA SER A 62 -16.02 13.52 -4.49
C SER A 62 -15.32 12.60 -3.46
N LYS A 63 -14.60 11.57 -3.93
CA LYS A 63 -13.88 10.59 -3.10
C LYS A 63 -12.38 10.50 -3.42
N ILE A 64 -11.94 10.93 -4.61
CA ILE A 64 -10.55 10.80 -5.07
C ILE A 64 -9.88 12.16 -5.18
N THR A 65 -8.77 12.33 -4.48
CA THR A 65 -7.82 13.42 -4.71
C THR A 65 -6.64 12.89 -5.52
N TYR A 66 -6.42 13.47 -6.72
CA TYR A 66 -5.30 13.10 -7.58
C TYR A 66 -4.14 14.07 -7.42
N ILE A 67 -2.96 13.54 -7.16
CA ILE A 67 -1.71 14.29 -7.04
C ILE A 67 -0.70 13.70 -8.02
N ARG A 68 0.00 14.55 -8.79
CA ARG A 68 1.10 14.13 -9.66
C ARG A 68 2.37 14.90 -9.36
N HIS A 69 3.50 14.23 -9.46
CA HIS A 69 4.83 14.84 -9.33
C HIS A 69 5.86 14.04 -10.16
N ASP A 70 7.08 14.56 -10.28
CA ASP A 70 8.18 13.85 -10.92
C ASP A 70 8.55 12.61 -10.11
N ASN A 71 8.96 11.53 -10.81
CA ASN A 71 9.29 10.26 -10.17
C ASN A 71 10.34 10.44 -9.07
N CYS A 72 10.01 9.93 -7.89
CA CYS A 72 10.88 9.99 -6.72
C CYS A 72 10.81 8.73 -5.84
N GLY A 73 10.02 7.74 -6.25
CA GLY A 73 9.85 6.43 -5.60
C GLY A 73 8.70 6.36 -4.60
N GLN A 74 8.22 5.13 -4.36
CA GLN A 74 7.03 4.83 -3.57
C GLN A 74 7.04 5.49 -2.18
N SER A 75 8.13 5.35 -1.42
CA SER A 75 8.24 5.90 -0.07
C SER A 75 8.01 7.42 -0.04
N LYS A 76 8.59 8.16 -0.99
CA LYS A 76 8.42 9.61 -1.07
C LYS A 76 7.01 9.99 -1.53
N SER A 77 6.43 9.22 -2.44
CA SER A 77 5.05 9.41 -2.91
C SER A 77 4.06 9.21 -1.78
N ILE A 78 4.17 8.12 -1.02
CA ILE A 78 3.33 7.87 0.16
C ILE A 78 3.52 8.97 1.21
N ASN A 79 4.76 9.38 1.53
CA ASN A 79 4.99 10.50 2.45
C ASN A 79 4.33 11.81 1.99
N ARG A 80 4.27 12.06 0.68
CA ARG A 80 3.56 13.22 0.11
C ARG A 80 2.05 13.06 0.24
N GLY A 81 1.53 11.86 0.02
CA GLY A 81 0.13 11.52 0.24
C GLY A 81 -0.31 11.77 1.69
N ILE A 82 0.51 11.36 2.67
CA ILE A 82 0.25 11.59 4.10
C ILE A 82 0.00 13.07 4.43
N LEU A 83 0.71 13.99 3.76
CA LEU A 83 0.53 15.43 3.98
C LEU A 83 -0.80 15.98 3.43
N ASN A 84 -1.48 15.20 2.58
CA ASN A 84 -2.74 15.57 1.95
C ASN A 84 -3.94 14.79 2.49
N CYS A 85 -3.74 13.91 3.47
CA CYS A 85 -4.81 13.14 4.10
C CYS A 85 -5.58 13.96 5.12
N ASN A 86 -6.90 13.76 5.19
CA ASN A 86 -7.77 14.33 6.21
C ASN A 86 -8.31 13.28 7.18
N GLY A 87 -8.27 11.99 6.83
CA GLY A 87 -8.81 10.89 7.63
C GLY A 87 -8.16 10.74 8.99
N ASN A 88 -8.93 10.24 9.97
CA ASN A 88 -8.41 9.89 11.29
C ASN A 88 -7.50 8.66 11.24
N TYR A 89 -7.76 7.77 10.29
CA TYR A 89 -6.95 6.60 9.98
C TYR A 89 -6.35 6.70 8.59
N ILE A 90 -5.21 6.07 8.39
CA ILE A 90 -4.53 5.95 7.10
C ILE A 90 -4.37 4.46 6.78
N ALA A 91 -4.73 4.09 5.55
CA ALA A 91 -4.47 2.81 4.92
C ALA A 91 -3.58 3.02 3.69
N ILE A 92 -2.84 1.99 3.27
CA ILE A 92 -2.03 2.03 2.04
C ILE A 92 -2.47 0.86 1.16
N LEU A 93 -2.64 1.10 -0.14
CA LEU A 93 -2.93 0.08 -1.14
C LEU A 93 -1.95 0.21 -2.30
N ASP A 94 -1.33 -0.89 -2.70
CA ASP A 94 -0.49 -0.92 -3.91
C ASP A 94 -1.36 -0.90 -5.18
N ALA A 95 -0.85 -0.26 -6.23
CA ALA A 95 -1.63 0.04 -7.44
C ALA A 95 -1.98 -1.19 -8.30
N ASP A 96 -1.40 -2.33 -8.00
CA ASP A 96 -1.58 -3.62 -8.68
C ASP A 96 -2.26 -4.68 -7.81
N ASP A 97 -2.71 -4.31 -6.60
CA ASP A 97 -3.39 -5.17 -5.64
C ASP A 97 -4.88 -4.78 -5.45
N GLU A 98 -5.56 -5.38 -4.50
CA GLU A 98 -6.94 -5.02 -4.16
C GLU A 98 -7.34 -5.38 -2.73
N TYR A 99 -8.35 -4.70 -2.22
CA TYR A 99 -9.02 -5.01 -0.97
C TYR A 99 -10.28 -5.86 -1.20
N LEU A 100 -10.54 -6.84 -0.33
CA LEU A 100 -11.89 -7.40 -0.22
C LEU A 100 -12.86 -6.33 0.34
N PRO A 101 -14.17 -6.43 0.06
CA PRO A 101 -15.15 -5.40 0.43
C PRO A 101 -15.18 -5.01 1.91
N ASN A 102 -14.77 -5.90 2.81
CA ASN A 102 -14.78 -5.73 4.26
C ASN A 102 -13.40 -5.40 4.85
N HIS A 103 -12.39 -5.06 4.03
CA HIS A 103 -11.03 -4.86 4.51
C HIS A 103 -10.94 -3.69 5.49
N LEU A 104 -11.42 -2.52 5.11
CA LEU A 104 -11.30 -1.31 5.92
C LEU A 104 -12.13 -1.40 7.21
N SER A 105 -13.34 -1.95 7.17
CA SER A 105 -14.15 -2.18 8.36
C SER A 105 -13.50 -3.18 9.32
N ASN A 106 -12.84 -4.23 8.79
CA ASN A 106 -12.06 -5.17 9.59
C ASN A 106 -10.85 -4.49 10.24
N CYS A 107 -10.11 -3.66 9.50
CA CYS A 107 -8.99 -2.90 10.05
C CYS A 107 -9.43 -2.00 11.21
N VAL A 108 -10.50 -1.23 11.04
CA VAL A 108 -11.05 -0.36 12.11
C VAL A 108 -11.38 -1.15 13.37
N ARG A 109 -12.00 -2.34 13.25
CA ARG A 109 -12.30 -3.20 14.42
C ARG A 109 -11.04 -3.64 15.17
N GLN A 110 -9.90 -3.75 14.52
CA GLN A 110 -8.64 -4.14 15.14
C GLN A 110 -7.92 -3.00 15.89
N MET A 111 -8.36 -1.75 15.66
CA MET A 111 -7.72 -0.57 16.28
C MET A 111 -8.02 -0.42 17.78
N ASN A 112 -8.83 -1.27 18.36
CA ASN A 112 -9.00 -1.31 19.82
C ASN A 112 -7.64 -1.61 20.48
N ASN A 113 -7.12 -0.64 21.27
CA ASN A 113 -5.83 -0.73 21.94
C ASN A 113 -4.60 -0.85 21.00
N ALA A 114 -4.72 -0.45 19.74
CA ALA A 114 -3.61 -0.33 18.79
C ALA A 114 -3.61 1.05 18.14
N ASP A 115 -2.43 1.56 17.80
CA ASP A 115 -2.24 2.81 17.07
C ASP A 115 -1.84 2.53 15.62
N LEU A 116 -1.23 1.35 15.38
CA LEU A 116 -0.88 0.83 14.06
C LEU A 116 -1.05 -0.69 14.03
N ILE A 117 -1.64 -1.22 12.96
CA ILE A 117 -1.69 -2.64 12.68
C ILE A 117 -0.95 -2.96 11.37
N ALA A 118 -0.42 -4.18 11.27
CA ALA A 118 -0.01 -4.80 10.03
C ALA A 118 -0.82 -6.08 9.84
N SER A 119 -1.56 -6.18 8.74
CA SER A 119 -2.39 -7.35 8.44
C SER A 119 -1.63 -8.40 7.64
N THR A 120 -2.10 -9.65 7.69
CA THR A 120 -1.74 -10.67 6.71
C THR A 120 -2.45 -10.43 5.38
N THR A 121 -2.02 -11.15 4.34
CA THR A 121 -2.58 -11.06 2.99
C THR A 121 -3.20 -12.39 2.54
N THR A 122 -4.11 -12.34 1.59
CA THR A 122 -4.35 -13.45 0.67
C THR A 122 -3.40 -13.26 -0.52
N THR A 123 -2.32 -14.02 -0.54
CA THR A 123 -1.27 -13.86 -1.56
C THR A 123 -1.55 -14.75 -2.77
N VAL A 124 -1.56 -14.14 -3.96
CA VAL A 124 -1.73 -14.82 -5.24
C VAL A 124 -0.37 -15.02 -5.89
N VAL A 125 0.02 -16.26 -6.11
CA VAL A 125 1.31 -16.68 -6.68
C VAL A 125 1.10 -17.69 -7.80
N ASP A 126 2.08 -17.82 -8.68
CA ASP A 126 2.10 -18.90 -9.69
C ASP A 126 2.82 -20.16 -9.17
N LYS A 127 3.75 -20.00 -8.23
CA LYS A 127 4.57 -21.07 -7.66
C LYS A 127 4.72 -20.92 -6.16
N GLU A 128 4.92 -22.04 -5.47
CA GLU A 128 5.13 -22.08 -4.02
C GLU A 128 6.31 -21.22 -3.56
N GLU A 129 7.40 -21.21 -4.31
CA GLU A 129 8.58 -20.39 -4.03
C GLU A 129 8.29 -18.89 -4.00
N ASP A 130 7.20 -18.46 -4.64
CA ASP A 130 6.79 -17.05 -4.71
C ASP A 130 6.15 -16.53 -3.41
N TYR A 131 5.84 -17.39 -2.46
CA TYR A 131 5.47 -16.97 -1.11
C TYR A 131 6.65 -16.42 -0.30
N TYR A 132 7.88 -16.55 -0.79
CA TYR A 132 9.07 -16.18 -0.05
C TYR A 132 9.75 -14.94 -0.63
N VAL A 133 10.35 -14.13 0.25
CA VAL A 133 11.13 -12.93 -0.08
C VAL A 133 12.45 -12.94 0.69
N PRO A 134 13.50 -12.25 0.22
CA PRO A 134 14.71 -12.06 0.99
C PRO A 134 14.43 -11.41 2.34
N ASP A 135 15.02 -11.95 3.40
CA ASP A 135 14.97 -11.35 4.72
C ASP A 135 15.69 -9.99 4.72
N LYS A 136 15.16 -9.01 5.45
CA LYS A 136 15.72 -7.65 5.46
C LYS A 136 17.04 -7.53 6.21
N TYR A 137 17.33 -8.45 7.13
CA TYR A 137 18.57 -8.46 7.92
C TYR A 137 19.63 -9.34 7.28
N ASP A 138 19.22 -10.41 6.61
CA ASP A 138 20.10 -11.34 5.89
C ASP A 138 19.46 -11.73 4.55
N ASN A 139 19.84 -11.02 3.51
CA ASN A 139 19.32 -11.26 2.15
C ASN A 139 19.62 -12.65 1.58
N SER A 140 20.50 -13.44 2.24
CA SER A 140 20.74 -14.84 1.87
C SER A 140 19.65 -15.79 2.38
N GLN A 141 18.83 -15.35 3.33
CA GLN A 141 17.72 -16.09 3.89
C GLN A 141 16.40 -15.67 3.20
N LEU A 142 15.46 -16.60 3.15
CA LEU A 142 14.11 -16.35 2.65
C LEU A 142 13.11 -16.41 3.81
N ILE A 143 12.20 -15.47 3.83
CA ILE A 143 11.13 -15.37 4.82
C ILE A 143 9.77 -15.43 4.12
N HIS A 144 8.80 -16.11 4.70
CA HIS A 144 7.44 -16.18 4.16
C HIS A 144 6.76 -14.81 4.23
N VAL A 145 5.94 -14.45 3.22
CA VAL A 145 5.27 -13.14 3.16
C VAL A 145 4.36 -12.86 4.35
N ASP A 146 3.79 -13.89 4.98
CA ASP A 146 2.96 -13.74 6.17
C ASP A 146 3.75 -13.29 7.41
N ASP A 147 5.05 -13.54 7.43
CA ASP A 147 5.93 -13.10 8.51
C ASP A 147 6.42 -11.66 8.28
N CYS A 148 6.25 -11.13 7.06
CA CYS A 148 6.64 -9.78 6.69
C CYS A 148 5.65 -8.73 7.20
N VAL A 149 6.11 -7.49 7.23
CA VAL A 149 5.28 -6.30 7.20
C VAL A 149 5.40 -5.72 5.80
N LEU A 150 4.29 -5.55 5.11
CA LEU A 150 4.23 -5.01 3.75
C LEU A 150 3.58 -3.63 3.79
N PHE A 151 3.97 -2.72 2.87
CA PHE A 151 3.43 -1.36 2.80
C PHE A 151 1.91 -1.33 2.87
N ALA A 152 1.27 -2.09 2.03
CA ALA A 152 -0.16 -2.08 1.87
C ALA A 152 -0.93 -2.87 2.94
N THR A 153 -0.22 -3.53 3.87
CA THR A 153 -0.82 -4.15 5.05
C THR A 153 -0.91 -3.21 6.25
N LEU A 154 -0.31 -2.01 6.15
CA LEU A 154 -0.29 -1.02 7.22
C LEU A 154 -1.60 -0.23 7.28
N PHE A 155 -2.21 -0.24 8.46
CA PHE A 155 -3.37 0.58 8.79
C PHE A 155 -3.19 1.16 10.19
N GLY A 156 -3.38 2.47 10.37
CA GLY A 156 -3.13 3.08 11.67
C GLY A 156 -3.71 4.48 11.80
N THR A 157 -3.55 5.06 12.99
CA THR A 157 -3.96 6.45 13.23
C THR A 157 -3.12 7.41 12.40
N ARG A 158 -3.70 8.53 11.97
CA ARG A 158 -2.98 9.58 11.25
C ARG A 158 -1.76 10.08 12.03
N GLU A 159 -1.82 10.08 13.36
CA GLU A 159 -0.71 10.49 14.23
C GLU A 159 0.55 9.67 13.99
N VAL A 160 0.44 8.34 13.87
CA VAL A 160 1.58 7.47 13.58
C VAL A 160 2.25 7.88 12.27
N PHE A 161 1.48 8.00 11.19
CA PHE A 161 2.00 8.30 9.86
C PHE A 161 2.54 9.74 9.72
N THR A 162 1.99 10.70 10.45
CA THR A 162 2.50 12.08 10.44
C THR A 162 3.73 12.27 11.32
N SER A 163 3.92 11.44 12.35
CA SER A 163 5.06 11.48 13.27
C SER A 163 6.31 10.81 12.70
N LEU A 164 6.15 9.93 11.72
CA LEU A 164 7.22 9.14 11.10
C LEU A 164 7.20 9.32 9.58
N LYS A 165 8.31 8.92 8.93
CA LYS A 165 8.43 8.96 7.47
C LYS A 165 8.94 7.63 6.95
N PHE A 166 8.36 7.16 5.86
CA PHE A 166 8.94 6.08 5.09
C PHE A 166 10.28 6.52 4.49
N GLN A 167 11.32 5.77 4.74
CA GLN A 167 12.64 6.01 4.17
C GLN A 167 12.74 5.34 2.79
N ASN A 168 13.57 5.88 1.91
CA ASN A 168 13.80 5.28 0.59
C ASN A 168 14.90 4.22 0.67
N ILE A 169 14.60 3.13 1.36
CA ILE A 169 15.50 1.99 1.63
C ILE A 169 14.77 0.67 1.31
N TYR A 170 15.53 -0.42 1.20
CA TYR A 170 14.94 -1.76 1.15
C TYR A 170 14.14 -2.03 2.44
N ALA A 171 12.99 -2.72 2.31
CA ALA A 171 12.06 -3.01 3.42
C ALA A 171 11.67 -1.75 4.25
N ALA A 172 11.37 -0.66 3.55
CA ALA A 172 10.96 0.62 4.16
C ALA A 172 9.72 0.50 5.05
N ASP A 173 8.82 -0.41 4.70
CA ASP A 173 7.62 -0.81 5.44
C ASP A 173 7.94 -1.44 6.80
N ALA A 174 8.79 -2.46 6.80
CA ALA A 174 9.24 -3.10 8.02
C ALA A 174 10.04 -2.14 8.91
N HIS A 175 10.90 -1.28 8.30
CA HIS A 175 11.61 -0.25 9.05
C HIS A 175 10.64 0.76 9.68
N PHE A 176 9.63 1.22 8.94
CA PHE A 176 8.61 2.12 9.47
C PHE A 176 7.88 1.50 10.66
N PHE A 177 7.49 0.22 10.55
CA PHE A 177 6.81 -0.51 11.62
C PHE A 177 7.68 -0.62 12.88
N GLU A 178 8.98 -0.90 12.72
CA GLU A 178 9.91 -0.95 13.85
C GLU A 178 10.12 0.40 14.52
N GLN A 179 10.24 1.48 13.75
CA GLN A 179 10.34 2.83 14.31
C GLN A 179 9.06 3.22 15.05
N ALA A 180 7.90 2.82 14.53
CA ALA A 180 6.64 3.03 15.21
C ALA A 180 6.55 2.26 16.55
N ALA A 181 7.13 1.05 16.65
CA ALA A 181 7.14 0.24 17.87
C ALA A 181 7.82 0.92 19.07
N LEU A 182 8.71 1.88 18.82
CA LEU A 182 9.39 2.63 19.87
C LEU A 182 8.47 3.64 20.58
N ARG A 183 7.30 3.98 20.01
CA ARG A 183 6.48 5.10 20.46
C ARG A 183 4.98 4.82 20.50
N PHE A 184 4.51 3.80 19.80
CA PHE A 184 3.12 3.50 19.56
C PHE A 184 2.79 2.04 19.86
N ARG A 185 1.50 1.74 20.08
CA ARG A 185 1.01 0.37 20.31
C ARG A 185 0.76 -0.29 18.97
N LEU A 186 1.52 -1.35 18.68
CA LEU A 186 1.46 -2.06 17.41
C LEU A 186 0.82 -3.45 17.59
N LYS A 187 0.18 -3.92 16.52
CA LYS A 187 -0.40 -5.26 16.48
C LYS A 187 -0.25 -5.87 15.07
N LYS A 188 0.22 -7.10 14.97
CA LYS A 188 0.04 -7.92 13.77
C LYS A 188 -1.30 -8.65 13.86
N VAL A 189 -2.08 -8.68 12.77
CA VAL A 189 -3.44 -9.21 12.73
C VAL A 189 -3.63 -10.12 11.52
N ASP A 190 -4.34 -11.23 11.68
CA ASP A 190 -4.66 -12.14 10.59
C ASP A 190 -6.04 -11.81 10.00
N LEU A 191 -6.07 -10.96 8.96
CA LEU A 191 -7.30 -10.51 8.32
C LEU A 191 -7.58 -11.16 6.97
N ARG A 192 -6.56 -11.52 6.20
CA ARG A 192 -6.66 -12.12 4.85
C ARG A 192 -7.60 -11.37 3.88
N SER A 193 -7.89 -10.10 4.15
CA SER A 193 -8.79 -9.28 3.34
C SER A 193 -8.07 -8.31 2.40
N TYR A 194 -6.74 -8.34 2.38
CA TYR A 194 -5.88 -7.72 1.38
C TYR A 194 -5.42 -8.80 0.39
N ILE A 195 -5.66 -8.61 -0.91
CA ILE A 195 -5.23 -9.52 -1.97
C ILE A 195 -3.93 -9.00 -2.57
N TYR A 196 -2.85 -9.73 -2.35
CA TYR A 196 -1.51 -9.40 -2.80
C TYR A 196 -1.13 -10.24 -4.03
N TYR A 197 -1.00 -9.61 -5.18
CA TYR A 197 -0.68 -10.27 -6.44
C TYR A 197 0.83 -10.27 -6.70
N ARG A 198 1.48 -11.41 -6.52
CA ARG A 198 2.92 -11.58 -6.78
C ARG A 198 3.25 -12.15 -8.17
N ASN A 199 2.24 -12.45 -8.94
CA ASN A 199 2.36 -13.02 -10.29
C ASN A 199 2.19 -11.97 -11.41
N ILE A 200 2.21 -10.68 -11.08
CA ILE A 200 2.09 -9.61 -12.08
C ILE A 200 3.43 -9.40 -12.79
N PRO A 201 3.50 -9.59 -14.13
CA PRO A 201 4.71 -9.33 -14.89
C PRO A 201 5.14 -7.85 -14.79
N GLY A 202 6.44 -7.60 -14.59
CA GLY A 202 6.98 -6.24 -14.50
C GLY A 202 6.81 -5.57 -13.14
N SER A 203 6.23 -6.25 -12.14
CA SER A 203 6.21 -5.76 -10.75
C SER A 203 7.64 -5.62 -10.18
N ILE A 204 7.79 -4.83 -9.11
CA ILE A 204 9.10 -4.64 -8.44
C ILE A 204 9.68 -5.99 -8.03
N THR A 205 8.86 -6.87 -7.46
CA THR A 205 9.26 -8.21 -7.02
C THR A 205 9.64 -9.13 -8.18
N ALA A 206 8.93 -9.08 -9.30
CA ALA A 206 9.30 -9.83 -10.51
C ALA A 206 10.65 -9.37 -11.08
N ASN A 207 10.91 -8.06 -11.12
CA ASN A 207 12.17 -7.50 -11.58
C ASN A 207 13.35 -7.81 -10.65
N MET A 208 13.14 -7.90 -9.33
CA MET A 208 14.18 -8.32 -8.37
C MET A 208 14.59 -9.79 -8.59
N LYS A 209 13.64 -10.68 -8.87
CA LYS A 209 13.92 -12.09 -9.17
C LYS A 209 14.81 -12.25 -10.40
N ILE A 210 14.51 -11.49 -11.49
CA ILE A 210 15.31 -11.51 -12.72
C ILE A 210 16.74 -11.05 -12.44
N LYS A 211 16.93 -9.99 -11.66
CA LYS A 211 18.28 -9.50 -11.31
C LYS A 211 19.08 -10.51 -10.48
N ASN A 212 18.44 -11.16 -9.51
CA ASN A 212 19.11 -12.16 -8.66
C ASN A 212 19.46 -13.43 -9.44
N SER A 213 18.63 -13.87 -10.38
CA SER A 213 18.94 -15.02 -11.24
C SER A 213 20.08 -14.74 -12.23
N GLN A 214 20.29 -13.48 -12.64
CA GLN A 214 21.42 -13.07 -13.50
C GLN A 214 22.72 -12.83 -12.72
N ALA A 215 22.68 -12.61 -11.44
CA ALA A 215 23.87 -12.43 -10.58
C ALA A 215 24.50 -13.76 -10.14
N CYS A 216 23.81 -14.89 -10.35
CA CYS A 216 24.28 -16.25 -10.03
C CYS A 216 24.87 -17.00 -11.27
N VAL A 217 25.10 -16.33 -12.38
CA VAL A 217 25.77 -16.80 -13.60
C VAL A 217 27.05 -15.97 -13.81
#